data_d08805c689822dfa556f5129fc310505
#
_entry.id   d08805c689822dfa556f5129fc310505
#
_cell.length_a   1.000
_cell.length_b   1.000
_cell.length_c   1.000
_cell.angle_alpha   90.00
_cell.angle_beta   90.00
_cell.angle_gamma   90.00
#
_symmetry.space_group_name_H-M   'P 1'
#
loop_
_entity.id
_entity.type
_entity.pdbx_description
1 polymer ?
#
loop_
_entity_poly.entity_id
_entity_poly.type
_entity_poly.pdbx_seq_one_letter_code
_entity_poly.pdbx_strand_id
1 'polypeptide(L)'
;MAKDLVNDEGAREAVLGLKKKPVFKISKIFEEYEAETKDQVLDLSPDQLRIWRNARKRVVKSFAGVVSDKFITELTVDDAIDFRNFWRDRVVQEGIAAKSANREIGQLSGMIKELNILRRLGLPDLFRGLRLKGEVDKEPTPYENKFIQNRLLADGALDGLNEDARYIIYVIADSGLRPSEIVNLNRKTIHLSAKIPYVSVLPDGRRLKTDDSLREIPLVGAALAALKAKPEGFPRYRDNSSTFSATANKFLLENGLRPTEEHTVYSLRHSFKDRLIAAEAQDSLIDSLMGHDTYKPKYGKGPSLELKLKYLQRIAFKPPPSLR
;
A
#
# COMPACT_ATOMS: atom_id res chain seq x y z
N MET A 1 -46.75 -18.89 -15.76
CA MET A 1 -45.83 -18.44 -14.66
C MET A 1 -46.03 -19.16 -13.34
N ALA A 2 -47.20 -19.40 -12.79
CA ALA A 2 -47.37 -20.12 -11.51
C ALA A 2 -47.26 -21.66 -11.60
N LYS A 3 -47.47 -22.26 -12.78
CA LYS A 3 -47.39 -23.72 -13.00
C LYS A 3 -45.95 -24.25 -13.21
N ASP A 4 -45.02 -23.42 -13.61
CA ASP A 4 -43.62 -23.83 -13.87
C ASP A 4 -42.80 -23.94 -12.60
N LEU A 5 -43.19 -23.24 -11.52
CA LEU A 5 -42.53 -23.30 -10.20
C LEU A 5 -42.83 -24.57 -9.41
N VAL A 6 -43.87 -25.33 -9.78
CA VAL A 6 -44.27 -26.55 -9.05
C VAL A 6 -43.41 -27.73 -9.41
N ASN A 7 -42.74 -27.72 -10.56
CA ASN A 7 -41.92 -28.81 -11.07
C ASN A 7 -40.38 -28.56 -10.94
N ASP A 8 -39.97 -27.39 -10.44
CA ASP A 8 -38.58 -27.12 -10.14
C ASP A 8 -38.28 -27.40 -8.66
N GLU A 9 -37.71 -28.58 -8.42
CA GLU A 9 -37.36 -29.04 -7.07
C GLU A 9 -36.40 -28.04 -6.38
N GLY A 10 -35.50 -27.42 -7.10
CA GLY A 10 -34.57 -26.38 -6.61
C GLY A 10 -35.29 -25.07 -6.21
N ALA A 11 -36.31 -24.66 -6.96
CA ALA A 11 -37.14 -23.50 -6.64
C ALA A 11 -38.01 -23.76 -5.41
N ARG A 12 -38.53 -24.99 -5.29
CA ARG A 12 -39.33 -25.44 -4.16
C ARG A 12 -38.52 -25.51 -2.87
N GLU A 13 -37.31 -26.06 -2.92
CA GLU A 13 -36.36 -26.07 -1.80
C GLU A 13 -35.97 -24.67 -1.36
N ALA A 14 -35.76 -23.74 -2.33
CA ALA A 14 -35.43 -22.35 -2.03
C ALA A 14 -36.57 -21.61 -1.32
N VAL A 15 -37.81 -21.81 -1.76
CA VAL A 15 -39.02 -21.20 -1.15
C VAL A 15 -39.30 -21.77 0.24
N LEU A 16 -39.05 -23.06 0.45
CA LEU A 16 -39.23 -23.74 1.73
C LEU A 16 -38.04 -23.59 2.71
N GLY A 17 -36.99 -22.83 2.30
CA GLY A 17 -35.78 -22.69 3.14
C GLY A 17 -34.98 -23.99 3.31
N LEU A 18 -35.24 -24.99 2.48
CA LEU A 18 -34.62 -26.32 2.53
C LEU A 18 -33.29 -26.39 1.74
N LYS A 19 -32.99 -25.34 0.98
CA LYS A 19 -31.73 -25.28 0.24
C LYS A 19 -30.57 -25.36 1.24
N LYS A 20 -29.84 -26.48 1.21
CA LYS A 20 -28.67 -26.67 2.07
C LYS A 20 -27.72 -25.49 1.90
N LYS A 21 -27.40 -24.83 3.01
CA LYS A 21 -26.41 -23.74 3.02
C LYS A 21 -25.09 -24.30 2.44
N PRO A 22 -24.38 -23.55 1.60
CA PRO A 22 -23.09 -24.01 1.09
C PRO A 22 -22.17 -24.22 2.28
N VAL A 23 -21.71 -25.47 2.45
CA VAL A 23 -20.85 -25.88 3.55
C VAL A 23 -19.45 -26.11 3.00
N PHE A 24 -18.48 -25.34 3.47
CA PHE A 24 -17.08 -25.50 3.15
C PHE A 24 -16.24 -25.40 4.43
N LYS A 25 -15.02 -25.94 4.38
CA LYS A 25 -14.10 -25.90 5.52
C LYS A 25 -13.46 -24.52 5.66
N ILE A 26 -13.00 -24.21 6.87
CA ILE A 26 -12.28 -22.96 7.19
C ILE A 26 -11.10 -22.75 6.24
N SER A 27 -10.33 -23.80 5.92
CA SER A 27 -9.21 -23.74 4.98
C SER A 27 -9.59 -23.25 3.58
N LYS A 28 -10.89 -23.27 3.22
CA LYS A 28 -11.41 -22.82 1.94
C LYS A 28 -12.00 -21.40 1.95
N ILE A 29 -11.97 -20.73 3.10
CA ILE A 29 -12.52 -19.36 3.22
C ILE A 29 -11.95 -18.42 2.13
N PHE A 30 -10.64 -18.52 1.85
CA PHE A 30 -10.04 -17.63 0.87
C PHE A 30 -10.54 -17.92 -0.55
N GLU A 31 -10.58 -19.18 -0.96
CA GLU A 31 -11.02 -19.56 -2.30
C GLU A 31 -12.49 -19.18 -2.54
N GLU A 32 -13.35 -19.40 -1.55
CA GLU A 32 -14.76 -19.00 -1.61
C GLU A 32 -14.91 -17.47 -1.64
N TYR A 33 -14.11 -16.76 -0.81
CA TYR A 33 -14.09 -15.30 -0.80
C TYR A 33 -13.61 -14.73 -2.15
N GLU A 34 -12.52 -15.24 -2.70
CA GLU A 34 -11.99 -14.79 -3.99
C GLU A 34 -12.98 -15.03 -5.13
N ALA A 35 -13.75 -16.14 -5.08
CA ALA A 35 -14.78 -16.44 -6.06
C ALA A 35 -15.94 -15.44 -6.06
N GLU A 36 -16.34 -14.95 -4.87
CA GLU A 36 -17.43 -14.00 -4.71
C GLU A 36 -17.00 -12.54 -4.95
N THR A 37 -15.72 -12.21 -4.81
CA THR A 37 -15.21 -10.82 -4.81
C THR A 37 -14.30 -10.52 -6.00
N LYS A 38 -14.53 -11.17 -7.14
CA LYS A 38 -13.73 -10.98 -8.37
C LYS A 38 -13.73 -9.53 -8.85
N ASP A 39 -14.83 -8.85 -8.70
CA ASP A 39 -15.01 -7.43 -9.03
C ASP A 39 -14.08 -6.52 -8.23
N GLN A 40 -13.75 -6.88 -6.99
CA GLN A 40 -12.88 -6.08 -6.11
C GLN A 40 -11.41 -6.09 -6.51
N VAL A 41 -11.00 -6.92 -7.45
CA VAL A 41 -9.59 -7.13 -7.82
C VAL A 41 -9.29 -6.85 -9.29
N LEU A 42 -10.29 -6.41 -10.08
CA LEU A 42 -10.19 -6.25 -11.54
C LEU A 42 -9.10 -5.25 -11.98
N ASP A 43 -8.86 -4.22 -11.20
CA ASP A 43 -7.91 -3.14 -11.47
C ASP A 43 -6.57 -3.30 -10.73
N LEU A 44 -6.37 -4.42 -10.03
CA LEU A 44 -5.09 -4.72 -9.38
C LEU A 44 -4.05 -5.17 -10.41
N SER A 45 -2.83 -4.65 -10.27
CA SER A 45 -1.69 -5.20 -11.00
C SER A 45 -1.36 -6.64 -10.56
N PRO A 46 -0.57 -7.39 -11.35
CA PRO A 46 -0.16 -8.74 -10.98
C PRO A 46 0.48 -8.82 -9.58
N ASP A 47 1.36 -7.87 -9.22
CA ASP A 47 1.99 -7.86 -7.88
C ASP A 47 1.01 -7.47 -6.78
N GLN A 48 0.13 -6.49 -7.03
CA GLN A 48 -0.92 -6.12 -6.08
C GLN A 48 -1.86 -7.31 -5.81
N LEU A 49 -2.26 -8.03 -6.85
CA LEU A 49 -3.09 -9.23 -6.73
C LEU A 49 -2.38 -10.33 -5.96
N ARG A 50 -1.10 -10.56 -6.23
CA ARG A 50 -0.26 -11.51 -5.49
C ARG A 50 -0.19 -11.17 -3.99
N ILE A 51 0.07 -9.91 -3.66
CA ILE A 51 0.12 -9.43 -2.26
C ILE A 51 -1.24 -9.59 -1.59
N TRP A 52 -2.31 -9.21 -2.27
CA TRP A 52 -3.69 -9.32 -1.78
C TRP A 52 -4.06 -10.78 -1.46
N ARG A 53 -3.73 -11.72 -2.37
CA ARG A 53 -3.94 -13.16 -2.20
C ARG A 53 -3.13 -13.73 -1.04
N ASN A 54 -1.83 -13.44 -1.03
CA ASN A 54 -0.92 -14.01 -0.04
C ASN A 54 -1.27 -13.60 1.40
N ALA A 55 -1.66 -12.35 1.61
CA ALA A 55 -2.08 -11.87 2.92
C ALA A 55 -3.31 -12.64 3.44
N ARG A 56 -4.31 -12.84 2.57
CA ARG A 56 -5.55 -13.54 2.92
C ARG A 56 -5.36 -15.05 3.12
N LYS A 57 -4.61 -15.69 2.24
CA LYS A 57 -4.25 -17.11 2.39
C LYS A 57 -3.51 -17.36 3.71
N ARG A 58 -2.57 -16.48 4.06
CA ARG A 58 -1.81 -16.60 5.30
C ARG A 58 -2.71 -16.53 6.52
N VAL A 59 -3.63 -15.57 6.60
CA VAL A 59 -4.50 -15.44 7.77
C VAL A 59 -5.49 -16.60 7.89
N VAL A 60 -6.03 -17.10 6.77
CA VAL A 60 -6.89 -18.29 6.76
C VAL A 60 -6.14 -19.50 7.25
N LYS A 61 -4.92 -19.73 6.75
CA LYS A 61 -4.05 -20.82 7.22
C LYS A 61 -3.78 -20.73 8.72
N SER A 62 -3.49 -19.53 9.21
CA SER A 62 -3.25 -19.27 10.64
C SER A 62 -4.49 -19.59 11.48
N PHE A 63 -5.66 -19.17 11.02
CA PHE A 63 -6.94 -19.41 11.70
C PHE A 63 -7.30 -20.89 11.76
N ALA A 64 -7.23 -21.59 10.63
CA ALA A 64 -7.48 -23.03 10.58
C ALA A 64 -6.53 -23.84 11.48
N GLY A 65 -5.29 -23.35 11.68
CA GLY A 65 -4.33 -23.96 12.60
C GLY A 65 -4.67 -23.74 14.08
N VAL A 66 -5.37 -22.65 14.42
CA VAL A 66 -5.77 -22.33 15.80
C VAL A 66 -7.05 -23.07 16.20
N VAL A 67 -8.08 -23.05 15.32
CA VAL A 67 -9.43 -23.52 15.69
C VAL A 67 -9.80 -24.87 15.07
N SER A 68 -8.86 -25.56 14.45
CA SER A 68 -9.05 -26.75 13.62
C SER A 68 -9.81 -26.46 12.32
N ASP A 69 -9.63 -27.33 11.30
CA ASP A 69 -10.24 -27.14 9.98
C ASP A 69 -11.65 -27.75 9.92
N LYS A 70 -12.57 -27.14 10.64
CA LYS A 70 -14.00 -27.51 10.68
C LYS A 70 -14.81 -26.78 9.61
N PHE A 71 -16.10 -27.07 9.51
CA PHE A 71 -16.97 -26.37 8.58
C PHE A 71 -17.24 -24.93 9.01
N ILE A 72 -17.41 -24.02 8.04
CA ILE A 72 -17.65 -22.58 8.29
C ILE A 72 -18.91 -22.36 9.16
N THR A 73 -19.91 -23.21 9.02
CA THR A 73 -21.18 -23.15 9.77
C THR A 73 -21.05 -23.58 11.23
N GLU A 74 -19.93 -24.20 11.62
CA GLU A 74 -19.61 -24.60 12.99
C GLU A 74 -18.81 -23.56 13.76
N LEU A 75 -18.50 -22.41 13.10
CA LEU A 75 -17.79 -21.33 13.76
C LEU A 75 -18.60 -20.68 14.86
N THR A 76 -17.95 -20.50 15.98
CA THR A 76 -18.49 -19.86 17.19
C THR A 76 -17.74 -18.59 17.54
N VAL A 77 -18.27 -17.80 18.46
CA VAL A 77 -17.57 -16.64 19.03
C VAL A 77 -16.29 -17.06 19.75
N ASP A 78 -16.31 -18.26 20.39
CA ASP A 78 -15.15 -18.80 21.11
C ASP A 78 -13.97 -19.05 20.16
N ASP A 79 -14.22 -19.54 18.95
CA ASP A 79 -13.16 -19.66 17.90
C ASP A 79 -12.52 -18.31 17.56
N ALA A 80 -13.31 -17.26 17.46
CA ALA A 80 -12.79 -15.93 17.20
C ALA A 80 -12.02 -15.37 18.40
N ILE A 81 -12.44 -15.70 19.64
CA ILE A 81 -11.71 -15.36 20.87
C ILE A 81 -10.37 -16.11 20.92
N ASP A 82 -10.34 -17.40 20.58
CA ASP A 82 -9.12 -18.20 20.53
C ASP A 82 -8.12 -17.63 19.52
N PHE A 83 -8.58 -17.25 18.33
CA PHE A 83 -7.74 -16.60 17.32
C PHE A 83 -7.22 -15.22 17.78
N ARG A 84 -8.07 -14.45 18.46
CA ARG A 84 -7.63 -13.19 19.10
C ARG A 84 -6.57 -13.45 20.15
N ASN A 85 -6.76 -14.45 21.00
CA ASN A 85 -5.81 -14.80 22.07
C ASN A 85 -4.48 -15.28 21.49
N PHE A 86 -4.49 -16.09 20.44
CA PHE A 86 -3.29 -16.46 19.69
C PHE A 86 -2.48 -15.22 19.27
N TRP A 87 -3.14 -14.20 18.72
CA TRP A 87 -2.46 -12.97 18.33
C TRP A 87 -2.03 -12.12 19.54
N ARG A 88 -2.83 -12.09 20.62
CA ARG A 88 -2.45 -11.42 21.87
C ARG A 88 -1.19 -12.02 22.46
N ASP A 89 -1.08 -13.33 22.50
CA ASP A 89 0.06 -14.01 23.08
C ASP A 89 1.33 -13.72 22.26
N ARG A 90 1.23 -13.64 20.95
CA ARG A 90 2.33 -13.21 20.07
C ARG A 90 2.72 -11.74 20.26
N VAL A 91 1.75 -10.87 20.52
CA VAL A 91 2.05 -9.46 20.87
C VAL A 91 2.86 -9.39 22.17
N VAL A 92 2.45 -10.16 23.18
CA VAL A 92 3.07 -10.16 24.52
C VAL A 92 4.43 -10.88 24.53
N GLN A 93 4.52 -12.03 23.88
CA GLN A 93 5.71 -12.90 23.97
C GLN A 93 6.75 -12.61 22.88
N GLU A 94 6.30 -12.29 21.64
CA GLU A 94 7.17 -12.08 20.48
C GLU A 94 7.38 -10.58 20.15
N GLY A 95 6.72 -9.66 20.87
CA GLY A 95 6.84 -8.22 20.61
C GLY A 95 6.20 -7.76 19.30
N ILE A 96 5.28 -8.52 18.72
CA ILE A 96 4.58 -8.13 17.50
C ILE A 96 3.69 -6.90 17.80
N ALA A 97 3.72 -5.89 16.93
CA ALA A 97 2.88 -4.71 17.12
C ALA A 97 1.38 -5.06 17.10
N ALA A 98 0.60 -4.57 18.09
CA ALA A 98 -0.84 -4.80 18.17
C ALA A 98 -1.58 -4.38 16.88
N LYS A 99 -1.11 -3.34 16.20
CA LYS A 99 -1.62 -2.92 14.88
C LYS A 99 -1.48 -4.01 13.81
N SER A 100 -0.38 -4.78 13.83
CA SER A 100 -0.18 -5.90 12.91
C SER A 100 -1.12 -7.06 13.21
N ALA A 101 -1.28 -7.42 14.48
CA ALA A 101 -2.23 -8.44 14.92
C ALA A 101 -3.67 -8.06 14.56
N ASN A 102 -4.08 -6.83 14.84
CA ASN A 102 -5.42 -6.33 14.51
C ASN A 102 -5.70 -6.31 13.00
N ARG A 103 -4.66 -6.10 12.17
CA ARG A 103 -4.80 -6.22 10.72
C ARG A 103 -5.13 -7.65 10.29
N GLU A 104 -4.48 -8.67 10.87
CA GLU A 104 -4.78 -10.07 10.56
C GLU A 104 -6.19 -10.45 11.03
N ILE A 105 -6.57 -10.08 12.27
CA ILE A 105 -7.93 -10.28 12.79
C ILE A 105 -8.97 -9.60 11.90
N GLY A 106 -8.71 -8.35 11.50
CA GLY A 106 -9.60 -7.56 10.64
C GLY A 106 -9.76 -8.15 9.24
N GLN A 107 -8.68 -8.66 8.64
CA GLN A 107 -8.73 -9.32 7.33
C GLN A 107 -9.60 -10.59 7.37
N LEU A 108 -9.42 -11.43 8.37
CA LEU A 108 -10.24 -12.63 8.52
C LEU A 108 -11.70 -12.29 8.76
N SER A 109 -11.97 -11.39 9.72
CA SER A 109 -13.31 -10.91 10.03
C SER A 109 -14.02 -10.36 8.79
N GLY A 110 -13.32 -9.56 7.97
CA GLY A 110 -13.87 -9.02 6.73
C GLY A 110 -14.31 -10.11 5.75
N MET A 111 -13.44 -11.09 5.49
CA MET A 111 -13.75 -12.22 4.60
C MET A 111 -14.95 -13.03 5.09
N ILE A 112 -14.99 -13.36 6.39
CA ILE A 112 -16.10 -14.15 6.96
C ILE A 112 -17.41 -13.36 6.93
N LYS A 113 -17.38 -12.04 7.26
CA LYS A 113 -18.57 -11.20 7.21
C LYS A 113 -19.14 -11.10 5.78
N GLU A 114 -18.29 -10.91 4.80
CA GLU A 114 -18.72 -10.79 3.40
C GLU A 114 -19.29 -12.12 2.88
N LEU A 115 -18.61 -13.25 3.16
CA LEU A 115 -19.14 -14.57 2.83
C LEU A 115 -20.44 -14.88 3.57
N ASN A 116 -20.57 -14.47 4.83
CA ASN A 116 -21.80 -14.66 5.60
C ASN A 116 -23.00 -13.96 4.93
N ILE A 117 -22.78 -12.76 4.37
CA ILE A 117 -23.81 -12.01 3.66
C ILE A 117 -24.10 -12.67 2.31
N LEU A 118 -23.07 -12.85 1.48
CA LEU A 118 -23.22 -13.29 0.08
C LEU A 118 -23.72 -14.73 -0.02
N ARG A 119 -23.29 -15.62 0.90
CA ARG A 119 -23.69 -17.03 0.96
C ARG A 119 -24.82 -17.31 1.96
N ARG A 120 -25.33 -16.27 2.66
CA ARG A 120 -26.42 -16.37 3.64
C ARG A 120 -26.16 -17.47 4.69
N LEU A 121 -24.94 -17.49 5.26
CA LEU A 121 -24.51 -18.56 6.19
C LEU A 121 -25.24 -18.48 7.52
N GLY A 122 -25.74 -17.31 7.92
CA GLY A 122 -26.46 -17.09 9.20
C GLY A 122 -25.56 -17.14 10.42
N LEU A 123 -24.26 -16.80 10.26
CA LEU A 123 -23.32 -16.68 11.35
C LEU A 123 -23.57 -15.39 12.13
N PRO A 124 -23.38 -15.37 13.45
CA PRO A 124 -23.35 -14.14 14.24
C PRO A 124 -22.14 -13.27 13.87
N ASP A 125 -22.05 -12.04 14.38
CA ASP A 125 -20.83 -11.22 14.26
C ASP A 125 -19.74 -11.75 15.19
N LEU A 126 -19.02 -12.77 14.72
CA LEU A 126 -18.01 -13.53 15.48
C LEU A 126 -16.89 -12.66 16.06
N PHE A 127 -16.49 -11.59 15.37
CA PHE A 127 -15.32 -10.79 15.73
C PHE A 127 -15.68 -9.44 16.35
N ARG A 128 -16.93 -9.24 16.75
CA ARG A 128 -17.38 -7.97 17.35
C ARG A 128 -16.59 -7.67 18.62
N GLY A 129 -15.93 -6.50 18.66
CA GLY A 129 -15.20 -6.03 19.84
C GLY A 129 -13.86 -6.74 20.12
N LEU A 130 -13.39 -7.62 19.24
CA LEU A 130 -12.19 -8.44 19.49
C LEU A 130 -10.86 -7.78 19.11
N ARG A 131 -10.83 -6.48 18.80
CA ARG A 131 -9.55 -5.76 18.57
C ARG A 131 -8.70 -5.75 19.85
N LEU A 132 -7.39 -5.94 19.66
CA LEU A 132 -6.40 -5.76 20.73
C LEU A 132 -6.20 -4.25 20.99
N LYS A 133 -6.09 -3.90 22.26
CA LYS A 133 -5.76 -2.53 22.69
C LYS A 133 -4.24 -2.28 22.54
N GLY A 134 -3.83 -1.01 22.63
CA GLY A 134 -2.39 -0.65 22.61
C GLY A 134 -1.81 -0.52 21.20
N GLU A 135 -2.63 -0.22 20.20
CA GLU A 135 -2.08 0.22 18.90
C GLU A 135 -1.33 1.54 19.09
N VAL A 136 -0.06 1.54 18.75
CA VAL A 136 0.77 2.74 18.71
C VAL A 136 1.15 2.99 17.27
N ASP A 137 0.87 4.20 16.79
CA ASP A 137 1.41 4.63 15.50
C ASP A 137 2.87 5.01 15.69
N LYS A 138 3.75 4.41 14.89
CA LYS A 138 5.16 4.84 14.86
C LYS A 138 5.22 6.24 14.26
N GLU A 139 5.92 7.12 14.95
CA GLU A 139 6.21 8.43 14.38
C GLU A 139 7.11 8.28 13.14
N PRO A 140 6.86 9.10 12.11
CA PRO A 140 7.75 9.13 10.96
C PRO A 140 9.17 9.52 11.39
N THR A 141 10.17 8.85 10.84
CA THR A 141 11.59 9.16 11.10
C THR A 141 12.20 9.75 9.81
N PRO A 142 12.15 11.08 9.61
CA PRO A 142 12.72 11.73 8.45
C PRO A 142 14.24 11.80 8.53
N TYR A 143 14.92 11.77 7.38
CA TYR A 143 16.34 12.12 7.30
C TYR A 143 16.54 13.63 7.43
N GLU A 144 17.62 14.05 8.05
CA GLU A 144 18.05 15.43 8.03
C GLU A 144 18.47 15.86 6.60
N ASN A 145 18.14 17.09 6.22
CA ASN A 145 18.47 17.63 4.89
C ASN A 145 19.98 17.59 4.58
N LYS A 146 20.81 17.91 5.58
CA LYS A 146 22.27 17.83 5.44
C LYS A 146 22.75 16.42 5.18
N PHE A 147 22.14 15.42 5.85
CA PHE A 147 22.47 14.02 5.64
C PHE A 147 22.09 13.56 4.22
N ILE A 148 20.90 13.92 3.76
CA ILE A 148 20.48 13.60 2.38
C ILE A 148 21.47 14.23 1.39
N GLN A 149 21.74 15.53 1.48
CA GLN A 149 22.59 16.23 0.52
C GLN A 149 24.03 15.72 0.53
N ASN A 150 24.64 15.55 1.72
CA ASN A 150 26.07 15.34 1.86
C ASN A 150 26.46 13.85 2.00
N ARG A 151 25.51 12.96 2.23
CA ARG A 151 25.76 11.53 2.39
C ARG A 151 25.04 10.70 1.33
N LEU A 152 23.70 10.82 1.19
CA LEU A 152 22.93 10.02 0.23
C LEU A 152 23.12 10.50 -1.21
N LEU A 153 23.22 11.81 -1.42
CA LEU A 153 23.41 12.43 -2.74
C LEU A 153 24.89 12.80 -3.00
N ALA A 154 25.81 12.37 -2.14
CA ALA A 154 27.23 12.49 -2.43
C ALA A 154 27.60 11.63 -3.65
N ASP A 155 28.57 12.09 -4.40
CA ASP A 155 29.05 11.35 -5.56
C ASP A 155 29.60 9.98 -5.14
N GLY A 156 29.24 8.94 -5.88
CA GLY A 156 29.63 7.57 -5.55
C GLY A 156 28.89 6.90 -4.37
N ALA A 157 28.15 7.64 -3.55
CA ALA A 157 27.53 7.10 -2.33
C ALA A 157 26.60 5.89 -2.57
N LEU A 158 25.97 5.82 -3.72
CA LEU A 158 25.01 4.76 -4.09
C LEU A 158 25.52 3.84 -5.22
N ASP A 159 26.81 3.88 -5.57
CA ASP A 159 27.37 3.12 -6.71
C ASP A 159 27.31 1.60 -6.56
N GLY A 160 27.22 1.10 -5.33
CA GLY A 160 26.99 -0.33 -5.07
C GLY A 160 25.57 -0.81 -5.35
N LEU A 161 24.61 0.10 -5.55
CA LEU A 161 23.27 -0.25 -6.02
C LEU A 161 23.24 -0.43 -7.55
N ASN A 162 22.34 -1.31 -8.02
CA ASN A 162 22.01 -1.28 -9.44
C ASN A 162 21.43 0.08 -9.83
N GLU A 163 21.58 0.44 -11.08
CA GLU A 163 21.27 1.77 -11.60
C GLU A 163 19.82 2.18 -11.32
N ASP A 164 18.83 1.31 -11.57
CA ASP A 164 17.42 1.62 -11.31
C ASP A 164 17.17 1.95 -9.83
N ALA A 165 17.73 1.15 -8.90
CA ALA A 165 17.55 1.39 -7.46
C ALA A 165 18.16 2.74 -7.03
N ARG A 166 19.36 3.06 -7.55
CA ARG A 166 20.04 4.32 -7.29
C ARG A 166 19.19 5.52 -7.76
N TYR A 167 18.72 5.49 -8.98
CA TYR A 167 17.92 6.58 -9.54
C TYR A 167 16.54 6.72 -8.87
N ILE A 168 15.91 5.62 -8.46
CA ILE A 168 14.67 5.67 -7.68
C ILE A 168 14.87 6.44 -6.37
N ILE A 169 15.99 6.23 -5.67
CA ILE A 169 16.32 6.97 -4.42
C ILE A 169 16.40 8.47 -4.71
N TYR A 170 17.07 8.87 -5.80
CA TYR A 170 17.16 10.29 -6.21
C TYR A 170 15.77 10.88 -6.52
N VAL A 171 14.90 10.10 -7.17
CA VAL A 171 13.53 10.55 -7.46
C VAL A 171 12.73 10.72 -6.16
N ILE A 172 12.82 9.78 -5.21
CA ILE A 172 12.10 9.92 -3.92
C ILE A 172 12.52 11.19 -3.20
N ALA A 173 13.84 11.49 -3.20
CA ALA A 173 14.40 12.62 -2.45
C ALA A 173 13.77 13.96 -2.83
N ASP A 174 13.51 14.23 -4.09
CA ASP A 174 13.01 15.54 -4.56
C ASP A 174 11.58 15.52 -5.16
N SER A 175 10.91 14.38 -5.16
CA SER A 175 9.50 14.31 -5.58
C SER A 175 8.55 13.91 -4.46
N GLY A 176 9.05 13.28 -3.41
CA GLY A 176 8.24 12.72 -2.34
C GLY A 176 7.25 11.64 -2.80
N LEU A 177 7.37 11.13 -4.01
CA LEU A 177 6.55 10.03 -4.54
C LEU A 177 6.70 8.76 -3.67
N ARG A 178 5.65 7.94 -3.64
CA ARG A 178 5.73 6.62 -3.02
C ARG A 178 6.61 5.70 -3.88
N PRO A 179 7.42 4.80 -3.30
CA PRO A 179 8.19 3.84 -4.09
C PRO A 179 7.34 3.10 -5.12
N SER A 180 6.12 2.68 -4.75
CA SER A 180 5.19 2.02 -5.66
C SER A 180 4.70 2.91 -6.82
N GLU A 181 4.74 4.22 -6.70
CA GLU A 181 4.44 5.16 -7.77
C GLU A 181 5.64 5.28 -8.72
N ILE A 182 6.85 5.42 -8.17
CA ILE A 182 8.08 5.62 -8.97
C ILE A 182 8.43 4.40 -9.81
N VAL A 183 8.38 3.19 -9.24
CA VAL A 183 8.70 1.97 -9.99
C VAL A 183 7.75 1.70 -11.17
N ASN A 184 6.61 2.40 -11.20
CA ASN A 184 5.64 2.31 -12.29
C ASN A 184 5.68 3.50 -13.26
N LEU A 185 6.60 4.46 -13.06
CA LEU A 185 6.82 5.53 -14.05
C LEU A 185 7.33 4.94 -15.36
N ASN A 186 6.91 5.54 -16.46
CA ASN A 186 7.29 5.14 -17.81
C ASN A 186 7.17 6.35 -18.78
N ARG A 187 7.48 6.15 -20.05
CA ARG A 187 7.42 7.22 -21.08
C ARG A 187 6.09 7.98 -21.15
N LYS A 188 4.96 7.33 -20.82
CA LYS A 188 3.64 7.97 -20.86
C LYS A 188 3.40 8.87 -19.66
N THR A 189 4.13 8.66 -18.57
CA THR A 189 3.93 9.36 -17.30
C THR A 189 5.08 10.30 -16.94
N ILE A 190 6.18 10.28 -17.72
CA ILE A 190 7.34 11.16 -17.55
C ILE A 190 7.34 12.19 -18.69
N HIS A 191 7.10 13.45 -18.35
CA HIS A 191 6.93 14.55 -19.31
C HIS A 191 8.11 15.54 -19.27
N LEU A 192 9.26 15.13 -19.82
CA LEU A 192 10.51 15.93 -19.77
C LEU A 192 10.54 17.10 -20.77
N SER A 193 9.82 17.00 -21.88
CA SER A 193 9.75 18.03 -22.92
C SER A 193 8.67 19.09 -22.68
N ALA A 194 7.88 18.96 -21.62
CA ALA A 194 6.90 19.96 -21.25
C ALA A 194 7.59 21.26 -20.79
N LYS A 195 6.90 22.43 -20.92
CA LYS A 195 7.39 23.74 -20.45
C LYS A 195 7.87 23.67 -19.00
N ILE A 196 7.16 22.95 -18.15
CA ILE A 196 7.57 22.54 -16.81
C ILE A 196 7.69 21.03 -16.85
N PRO A 197 8.89 20.45 -16.77
CA PRO A 197 9.03 18.99 -16.67
C PRO A 197 8.30 18.45 -15.45
N TYR A 198 7.50 17.38 -15.61
CA TYR A 198 6.71 16.80 -14.54
C TYR A 198 6.49 15.29 -14.74
N VAL A 199 6.02 14.64 -13.70
CA VAL A 199 5.50 13.27 -13.78
C VAL A 199 4.01 13.25 -13.44
N SER A 200 3.27 12.37 -14.11
CA SER A 200 1.87 12.07 -13.80
C SER A 200 1.77 10.76 -13.03
N VAL A 201 1.10 10.77 -11.89
CA VAL A 201 0.74 9.54 -11.17
C VAL A 201 -0.63 9.09 -11.67
N LEU A 202 -0.64 8.01 -12.43
CA LEU A 202 -1.84 7.44 -13.09
C LEU A 202 -2.01 5.96 -12.72
N PRO A 203 -3.23 5.39 -12.85
CA PRO A 203 -3.48 3.97 -12.54
C PRO A 203 -3.00 2.99 -13.63
N ASP A 204 -2.05 3.34 -14.45
CA ASP A 204 -1.51 2.60 -15.60
C ASP A 204 -1.32 1.08 -15.31
N GLY A 205 -2.38 0.29 -15.49
CA GLY A 205 -2.44 -1.16 -15.23
C GLY A 205 -2.38 -1.56 -13.74
N ARG A 206 -2.70 -0.65 -12.82
CA ARG A 206 -2.68 -0.90 -11.36
C ARG A 206 -3.67 -0.01 -10.62
N ARG A 207 -4.10 -0.43 -9.46
CA ARG A 207 -4.87 0.44 -8.54
C ARG A 207 -3.95 1.42 -7.84
N LEU A 208 -4.36 2.66 -7.76
CA LEU A 208 -3.73 3.65 -6.87
C LEU A 208 -4.23 3.45 -5.43
N LYS A 209 -3.47 3.94 -4.45
CA LYS A 209 -3.83 3.79 -3.04
C LYS A 209 -5.14 4.49 -2.68
N THR A 210 -5.37 5.67 -3.26
CA THR A 210 -6.58 6.49 -3.12
C THR A 210 -6.80 7.26 -4.42
N ASP A 211 -7.98 7.79 -4.65
CA ASP A 211 -8.28 8.66 -5.80
C ASP A 211 -7.42 9.94 -5.79
N ASP A 212 -7.09 10.46 -4.60
CA ASP A 212 -6.19 11.60 -4.43
C ASP A 212 -4.74 11.32 -4.80
N SER A 213 -4.41 10.05 -5.07
CA SER A 213 -3.10 9.70 -5.62
C SER A 213 -2.91 10.18 -7.06
N LEU A 214 -4.00 10.42 -7.82
CA LEU A 214 -3.97 11.03 -9.16
C LEU A 214 -3.43 12.45 -9.05
N ARG A 215 -2.26 12.71 -9.61
CA ARG A 215 -1.64 14.04 -9.53
C ARG A 215 -0.46 14.21 -10.47
N GLU A 216 -0.11 15.46 -10.70
CA GLU A 216 1.09 15.86 -11.43
C GLU A 216 2.08 16.53 -10.47
N ILE A 217 3.35 16.16 -10.60
CA ILE A 217 4.44 16.66 -9.75
C ILE A 217 5.54 17.21 -10.65
N PRO A 218 5.84 18.52 -10.58
CA PRO A 218 6.99 19.11 -11.26
C PRO A 218 8.29 18.46 -10.81
N LEU A 219 9.22 18.32 -11.73
CA LEU A 219 10.53 17.71 -11.48
C LEU A 219 11.58 18.80 -11.24
N VAL A 220 12.32 18.64 -10.15
CA VAL A 220 13.43 19.53 -9.74
C VAL A 220 14.64 18.71 -9.29
N GLY A 221 15.77 19.35 -9.15
CA GLY A 221 16.96 18.83 -8.48
C GLY A 221 17.37 17.41 -8.89
N ALA A 222 17.59 16.57 -7.90
CA ALA A 222 18.02 15.19 -8.10
C ALA A 222 16.98 14.35 -8.85
N ALA A 223 15.68 14.59 -8.63
CA ALA A 223 14.62 13.87 -9.34
C ALA A 223 14.60 14.17 -10.83
N LEU A 224 14.77 15.45 -11.22
CA LEU A 224 14.86 15.84 -12.62
C LEU A 224 16.08 15.22 -13.30
N ALA A 225 17.25 15.29 -12.65
CA ALA A 225 18.48 14.72 -13.18
C ALA A 225 18.35 13.21 -13.39
N ALA A 226 17.79 12.50 -12.40
CA ALA A 226 17.57 11.06 -12.46
C ALA A 226 16.64 10.66 -13.61
N LEU A 227 15.52 11.36 -13.80
CA LEU A 227 14.56 11.01 -14.85
C LEU A 227 15.02 11.46 -16.24
N LYS A 228 15.90 12.47 -16.37
CA LYS A 228 16.60 12.76 -17.63
C LYS A 228 17.52 11.62 -18.04
N ALA A 229 18.19 10.98 -17.08
CA ALA A 229 19.02 9.80 -17.34
C ALA A 229 18.20 8.51 -17.56
N LYS A 230 16.97 8.47 -17.01
CA LYS A 230 16.05 7.33 -17.10
C LYS A 230 14.66 7.73 -17.63
N PRO A 231 14.55 8.22 -18.87
CA PRO A 231 13.27 8.68 -19.43
C PRO A 231 12.25 7.55 -19.64
N GLU A 232 12.70 6.27 -19.65
CA GLU A 232 11.86 5.08 -19.74
C GLU A 232 11.29 4.63 -18.39
N GLY A 233 11.72 5.24 -17.28
CA GLY A 233 11.43 4.77 -15.94
C GLY A 233 12.33 3.61 -15.52
N PHE A 234 11.78 2.68 -14.71
CA PHE A 234 12.55 1.70 -13.95
C PHE A 234 12.08 0.25 -14.20
N PRO A 235 12.38 -0.32 -15.37
CA PRO A 235 11.82 -1.62 -15.79
C PRO A 235 12.20 -2.78 -14.85
N ARG A 236 13.38 -2.74 -14.22
CA ARG A 236 13.84 -3.76 -13.26
C ARG A 236 12.89 -3.93 -12.07
N TYR A 237 12.25 -2.87 -11.63
CA TYR A 237 11.38 -2.85 -10.46
C TYR A 237 9.91 -2.60 -10.80
N ARG A 238 9.57 -2.63 -12.09
CA ARG A 238 8.19 -2.39 -12.51
C ARG A 238 7.25 -3.35 -11.79
N ASP A 239 6.18 -2.78 -11.20
CA ASP A 239 5.18 -3.47 -10.38
C ASP A 239 5.77 -4.29 -9.22
N ASN A 240 6.97 -3.95 -8.74
CA ASN A 240 7.64 -4.67 -7.65
C ASN A 240 8.37 -3.74 -6.68
N SER A 241 7.62 -2.84 -6.06
CA SER A 241 8.17 -1.87 -5.10
C SER A 241 8.70 -2.50 -3.82
N SER A 242 8.23 -3.69 -3.47
CA SER A 242 8.71 -4.43 -2.29
C SER A 242 10.16 -4.88 -2.47
N THR A 243 10.51 -5.42 -3.64
CA THR A 243 11.89 -5.83 -3.97
C THR A 243 12.81 -4.61 -4.03
N PHE A 244 12.37 -3.50 -4.63
CA PHE A 244 13.13 -2.24 -4.58
C PHE A 244 13.40 -1.82 -3.12
N SER A 245 12.36 -1.75 -2.30
CA SER A 245 12.48 -1.30 -0.90
C SER A 245 13.40 -2.22 -0.09
N ALA A 246 13.32 -3.53 -0.28
CA ALA A 246 14.21 -4.49 0.39
C ALA A 246 15.67 -4.28 -0.06
N THR A 247 15.93 -4.16 -1.37
CA THR A 247 17.27 -3.93 -1.92
C THR A 247 17.86 -2.62 -1.42
N ALA A 248 17.09 -1.52 -1.52
CA ALA A 248 17.54 -0.19 -1.08
C ALA A 248 17.81 -0.16 0.42
N ASN A 249 16.89 -0.66 1.26
CA ASN A 249 17.04 -0.63 2.71
C ASN A 249 18.22 -1.48 3.19
N LYS A 250 18.46 -2.66 2.58
CA LYS A 250 19.63 -3.49 2.86
C LYS A 250 20.91 -2.72 2.55
N PHE A 251 21.02 -2.15 1.36
CA PHE A 251 22.18 -1.38 0.96
C PHE A 251 22.44 -0.17 1.88
N LEU A 252 21.40 0.61 2.18
CA LEU A 252 21.53 1.77 3.07
C LEU A 252 22.01 1.38 4.46
N LEU A 253 21.58 0.23 5.00
CA LEU A 253 22.02 -0.29 6.28
C LEU A 253 23.51 -0.71 6.22
N GLU A 254 23.87 -1.54 5.25
CA GLU A 254 25.21 -2.10 5.10
C GLU A 254 26.28 -1.05 4.81
N ASN A 255 25.91 0.11 4.25
CA ASN A 255 26.84 1.20 3.91
C ASN A 255 26.77 2.40 4.88
N GLY A 256 26.15 2.26 6.05
CA GLY A 256 26.06 3.34 7.05
C GLY A 256 25.31 4.58 6.55
N LEU A 257 24.35 4.38 5.65
CA LEU A 257 23.49 5.43 5.09
C LEU A 257 22.12 5.47 5.77
N ARG A 258 22.00 4.84 6.91
CA ARG A 258 20.84 4.93 7.83
C ARG A 258 21.34 5.46 9.17
N PRO A 259 20.93 6.68 9.59
CA PRO A 259 21.33 7.23 10.89
C PRO A 259 20.88 6.38 12.08
N THR A 260 19.68 5.77 12.01
CA THR A 260 19.15 4.83 12.99
C THR A 260 18.45 3.65 12.29
N GLU A 261 18.08 2.63 13.05
CA GLU A 261 17.38 1.45 12.51
C GLU A 261 15.98 1.78 11.95
N GLU A 262 15.33 2.84 12.44
CA GLU A 262 14.03 3.28 12.00
C GLU A 262 14.05 3.96 10.62
N HIS A 263 15.21 4.52 10.22
CA HIS A 263 15.34 5.14 8.91
C HIS A 263 15.24 4.09 7.80
N THR A 264 14.46 4.40 6.78
CA THR A 264 14.28 3.57 5.59
C THR A 264 14.31 4.44 4.33
N VAL A 265 14.35 3.82 3.16
CA VAL A 265 14.20 4.57 1.91
C VAL A 265 12.88 5.37 1.87
N TYR A 266 11.84 4.90 2.55
CA TYR A 266 10.56 5.61 2.65
C TYR A 266 10.66 6.89 3.50
N SER A 267 11.62 6.97 4.43
CA SER A 267 11.89 8.14 5.25
C SER A 267 12.24 9.39 4.43
N LEU A 268 12.79 9.22 3.23
CA LEU A 268 13.02 10.33 2.28
C LEU A 268 11.72 11.06 1.90
N ARG A 269 10.62 10.33 1.80
CA ARG A 269 9.31 10.94 1.56
C ARG A 269 8.80 11.73 2.77
N HIS A 270 9.13 11.30 4.00
CA HIS A 270 8.85 12.09 5.20
C HIS A 270 9.69 13.37 5.21
N SER A 271 10.98 13.27 4.91
CA SER A 271 11.87 14.45 4.78
C SER A 271 11.40 15.43 3.69
N PHE A 272 10.84 14.93 2.59
CA PHE A 272 10.26 15.79 1.57
C PHE A 272 9.07 16.60 2.11
N LYS A 273 8.18 15.99 2.88
CA LYS A 273 7.07 16.68 3.54
C LYS A 273 7.56 17.74 4.51
N ASP A 274 8.55 17.40 5.35
CA ASP A 274 9.11 18.33 6.34
C ASP A 274 9.78 19.54 5.69
N ARG A 275 10.46 19.33 4.54
CA ARG A 275 11.04 20.43 3.75
C ARG A 275 9.95 21.38 3.21
N LEU A 276 8.80 20.83 2.78
CA LEU A 276 7.67 21.67 2.35
C LEU A 276 7.10 22.47 3.50
N ILE A 277 6.95 21.88 4.68
CA ILE A 277 6.51 22.56 5.90
C ILE A 277 7.50 23.66 6.27
N ALA A 278 8.81 23.37 6.27
CA ALA A 278 9.86 24.35 6.55
C ALA A 278 9.93 25.48 5.50
N ALA A 279 9.45 25.23 4.28
CA ALA A 279 9.31 26.24 3.24
C ALA A 279 7.99 27.01 3.31
N GLU A 280 7.20 26.82 4.40
CA GLU A 280 5.90 27.47 4.63
C GLU A 280 4.86 27.17 3.53
N ALA A 281 4.91 25.97 2.97
CA ALA A 281 3.90 25.55 2.01
C ALA A 281 2.55 25.31 2.70
N GLN A 282 1.48 25.78 2.07
CA GLN A 282 0.12 25.54 2.57
C GLN A 282 -0.23 24.05 2.55
N ASP A 283 -1.03 23.59 3.51
CA ASP A 283 -1.45 22.19 3.63
C ASP A 283 -2.04 21.64 2.31
N SER A 284 -2.89 22.42 1.65
CA SER A 284 -3.48 22.03 0.37
C SER A 284 -2.45 21.76 -0.74
N LEU A 285 -1.34 22.51 -0.74
CA LEU A 285 -0.22 22.26 -1.66
C LEU A 285 0.54 21.01 -1.25
N ILE A 286 0.83 20.84 0.04
CA ILE A 286 1.51 19.64 0.57
C ILE A 286 0.70 18.40 0.24
N ASP A 287 -0.60 18.40 0.53
CA ASP A 287 -1.49 17.27 0.27
C ASP A 287 -1.57 16.94 -1.23
N SER A 288 -1.64 17.97 -2.09
CA SER A 288 -1.64 17.78 -3.53
C SER A 288 -0.34 17.18 -4.08
N LEU A 289 0.81 17.48 -3.47
CA LEU A 289 2.10 16.89 -3.84
C LEU A 289 2.25 15.49 -3.26
N MET A 290 1.81 15.29 -2.01
CA MET A 290 1.91 14.01 -1.32
C MET A 290 0.85 12.98 -1.77
N GLY A 291 -0.25 13.40 -2.41
CA GLY A 291 -1.40 12.55 -2.71
C GLY A 291 -2.00 11.98 -1.42
N HIS A 292 -2.28 12.88 -0.48
CA HIS A 292 -3.03 12.59 0.72
C HIS A 292 -4.49 12.94 0.51
N ASP A 293 -5.37 12.14 1.10
CA ASP A 293 -6.79 12.45 1.14
C ASP A 293 -7.00 13.70 1.99
N THR A 294 -7.66 14.69 1.42
CA THR A 294 -8.14 15.84 2.17
C THR A 294 -9.61 15.58 2.48
N TYR A 295 -9.94 15.35 3.76
CA TYR A 295 -11.33 15.24 4.23
C TYR A 295 -12.19 16.48 3.93
N LYS A 296 -11.64 17.46 3.22
CA LYS A 296 -12.34 18.70 2.83
C LYS A 296 -12.88 18.57 1.41
N PRO A 297 -14.08 19.07 1.13
CA PRO A 297 -14.60 19.12 -0.24
C PRO A 297 -13.60 19.83 -1.16
N LYS A 298 -13.31 19.24 -2.33
CA LYS A 298 -12.42 19.85 -3.31
C LYS A 298 -13.17 20.92 -4.09
N TYR A 299 -12.82 22.16 -3.89
CA TYR A 299 -13.29 23.28 -4.69
C TYR A 299 -12.19 23.66 -5.70
N GLY A 300 -12.45 23.51 -6.99
CA GLY A 300 -11.54 23.88 -8.06
C GLY A 300 -10.50 22.78 -8.40
N LYS A 301 -9.54 23.16 -9.28
CA LYS A 301 -8.54 22.23 -9.86
C LYS A 301 -7.32 21.97 -8.96
N GLY A 302 -7.27 22.58 -7.78
CA GLY A 302 -6.12 22.51 -6.88
C GLY A 302 -4.92 23.36 -7.36
N PRO A 303 -3.76 23.26 -6.69
CA PRO A 303 -2.56 24.03 -7.00
C PRO A 303 -2.03 23.76 -8.41
N SER A 304 -1.71 24.83 -9.18
CA SER A 304 -1.14 24.72 -10.52
C SER A 304 0.28 24.13 -10.51
N LEU A 305 0.75 23.67 -11.67
CA LEU A 305 2.14 23.19 -11.84
C LEU A 305 3.16 24.30 -11.52
N GLU A 306 2.86 25.55 -11.88
CA GLU A 306 3.74 26.70 -11.61
C GLU A 306 3.87 26.94 -10.11
N LEU A 307 2.75 26.89 -9.37
CA LEU A 307 2.76 27.07 -7.92
C LEU A 307 3.53 25.93 -7.24
N LYS A 308 3.28 24.69 -7.65
CA LYS A 308 4.04 23.52 -7.17
C LYS A 308 5.53 23.67 -7.46
N LEU A 309 5.91 24.06 -8.69
CA LEU A 309 7.30 24.26 -9.09
C LEU A 309 8.00 25.31 -8.22
N LYS A 310 7.35 26.43 -7.95
CA LYS A 310 7.88 27.51 -7.10
C LYS A 310 8.34 27.00 -5.73
N TYR A 311 7.54 26.16 -5.06
CA TYR A 311 7.90 25.59 -3.78
C TYR A 311 8.95 24.49 -3.90
N LEU A 312 8.84 23.62 -4.91
CA LEU A 312 9.80 22.54 -5.12
C LEU A 312 11.21 23.07 -5.42
N GLN A 313 11.34 24.17 -6.18
CA GLN A 313 12.63 24.81 -6.43
C GLN A 313 13.30 25.32 -5.14
N ARG A 314 12.53 25.76 -4.14
CA ARG A 314 13.08 26.24 -2.84
C ARG A 314 13.66 25.12 -1.99
N ILE A 315 13.20 23.91 -2.17
CA ILE A 315 13.57 22.73 -1.36
C ILE A 315 14.41 21.70 -2.11
N ALA A 316 14.69 21.93 -3.40
CA ALA A 316 15.40 20.99 -4.26
C ALA A 316 16.83 20.75 -3.77
N PHE A 317 17.26 19.50 -3.81
CA PHE A 317 18.65 19.12 -3.61
C PHE A 317 19.47 19.31 -4.88
N LYS A 318 20.75 19.57 -4.68
CA LYS A 318 21.71 19.51 -5.80
C LYS A 318 21.91 18.04 -6.18
N PRO A 319 21.77 17.69 -7.47
CA PRO A 319 22.03 16.32 -7.91
C PRO A 319 23.51 15.97 -7.71
N PRO A 320 23.83 14.67 -7.59
CA PRO A 320 25.22 14.21 -7.58
C PRO A 320 25.98 14.75 -8.80
N PRO A 321 27.27 15.10 -8.66
CA PRO A 321 28.08 15.59 -9.77
C PRO A 321 28.06 14.68 -11.01
N SER A 322 28.04 13.37 -10.82
CA SER A 322 27.95 12.36 -11.88
C SER A 322 26.63 12.36 -12.66
N LEU A 323 25.61 13.09 -12.18
CA LEU A 323 24.30 13.23 -12.85
C LEU A 323 24.03 14.63 -13.42
N ARG A 324 25.02 15.51 -13.40
CA ARG A 324 24.89 16.88 -13.91
C ARG A 324 25.11 16.97 -15.41
#